data_4ffbdb695c8c3afa9c291d618d07b29f
#
_entry.id   4ffbdb695c8c3afa9c291d618d07b29f
#
_cell.length_a   1.000
_cell.length_b   1.000
_cell.length_c   1.000
_cell.angle_alpha   90.00
_cell.angle_beta   90.00
_cell.angle_gamma   90.00
#
_symmetry.space_group_name_H-M   'P 1'
#
loop_
_entity.id
_entity.type
_entity.pdbx_description
1 polymer ?
#
loop_
_entity_poly.entity_id
_entity_poly.type
_entity_poly.pdbx_seq_one_letter_code
_entity_poly.pdbx_strand_id
1 'polypeptide(L)'
;MILNPYKISENFVLKKLNYIKDGKLSLENYDGKIHQFGNQESSLSAKIKIHNPKFYFNIIRGGSSALGESYIKNEFETLNLPSLIELTAKNINITHEFSGILNISGINSIFKKLFISNTKKKSVEDISKHYDLGNEFFSTWLDKTLTYSCGIFDKPGQELEKAQINKYNKLINLIQPKPGDKILEIGCGWGGFAEHLAKNYDCLLYTSPSPRDATLSRMPSCA
;
A
#
# COMPACT_ATOMS: atom_id res chain seq x y z
N MET A 1 36.69 -9.25 19.99
CA MET A 1 36.31 -8.86 18.60
C MET A 1 34.86 -8.35 18.67
N ILE A 2 34.65 -7.03 18.63
CA ILE A 2 33.30 -6.44 18.69
C ILE A 2 32.63 -6.76 17.35
N LEU A 3 31.61 -7.61 17.37
CA LEU A 3 30.81 -7.94 16.17
C LEU A 3 30.10 -6.67 15.71
N ASN A 4 30.42 -6.19 14.50
CA ASN A 4 29.75 -5.05 13.90
C ASN A 4 28.32 -5.45 13.49
N PRO A 5 27.25 -4.93 14.14
CA PRO A 5 25.88 -5.35 13.91
C PRO A 5 25.43 -5.07 12.46
N TYR A 6 25.97 -4.06 11.81
CA TYR A 6 25.66 -3.74 10.41
C TYR A 6 26.20 -4.80 9.46
N LYS A 7 27.41 -5.33 9.73
CA LYS A 7 28.00 -6.39 8.87
C LYS A 7 27.28 -7.73 9.03
N ILE A 8 26.79 -8.02 10.23
CA ILE A 8 25.94 -9.20 10.46
C ILE A 8 24.63 -9.07 9.70
N SER A 9 24.00 -7.89 9.79
CA SER A 9 22.73 -7.60 9.10
C SER A 9 22.91 -7.67 7.57
N GLU A 10 23.98 -7.11 7.04
CA GLU A 10 24.32 -7.17 5.62
C GLU A 10 24.43 -8.62 5.14
N ASN A 11 25.27 -9.42 5.79
CA ASN A 11 25.46 -10.82 5.41
C ASN A 11 24.15 -11.61 5.45
N PHE A 12 23.32 -11.34 6.46
CA PHE A 12 22.02 -11.98 6.59
C PHE A 12 21.08 -11.61 5.44
N VAL A 13 20.92 -10.31 5.12
CA VAL A 13 20.06 -9.85 4.04
C VAL A 13 20.55 -10.36 2.70
N LEU A 14 21.85 -10.25 2.39
CA LEU A 14 22.42 -10.75 1.15
C LEU A 14 22.19 -12.27 0.99
N LYS A 15 22.32 -13.05 2.08
CA LYS A 15 22.01 -14.48 2.06
C LYS A 15 20.53 -14.74 1.73
N LYS A 16 19.61 -13.95 2.28
CA LYS A 16 18.18 -14.09 2.02
C LYS A 16 17.78 -13.69 0.61
N LEU A 17 18.43 -12.69 0.03
CA LEU A 17 18.19 -12.28 -1.36
C LEU A 17 18.53 -13.38 -2.40
N ASN A 18 19.35 -14.38 -2.05
CA ASN A 18 19.57 -15.56 -2.91
C ASN A 18 18.31 -16.42 -3.13
N TYR A 19 17.28 -16.25 -2.31
CA TYR A 19 16.02 -16.97 -2.46
C TYR A 19 15.02 -16.28 -3.40
N ILE A 20 15.39 -15.14 -4.02
CA ILE A 20 14.59 -14.49 -5.06
C ILE A 20 14.38 -15.48 -6.21
N LYS A 21 13.11 -15.76 -6.54
CA LYS A 21 12.73 -16.67 -7.63
C LYS A 21 12.14 -15.91 -8.81
N ASP A 22 11.31 -14.93 -8.54
CA ASP A 22 10.56 -14.16 -9.53
C ASP A 22 11.25 -12.82 -9.78
N GLY A 23 11.91 -12.71 -10.93
CA GLY A 23 12.64 -11.52 -11.31
C GLY A 23 14.15 -11.58 -11.03
N LYS A 24 14.84 -10.49 -11.31
CA LYS A 24 16.26 -10.29 -11.03
C LYS A 24 16.52 -8.99 -10.30
N LEU A 25 17.46 -9.02 -9.34
CA LEU A 25 17.89 -7.86 -8.58
C LEU A 25 19.40 -7.68 -8.75
N SER A 26 19.81 -6.49 -9.20
CA SER A 26 21.20 -6.03 -9.14
C SER A 26 21.36 -5.08 -7.96
N LEU A 27 22.23 -5.42 -7.02
CA LEU A 27 22.47 -4.62 -5.82
C LEU A 27 23.94 -4.16 -5.83
N GLU A 28 24.15 -2.85 -5.96
CA GLU A 28 25.44 -2.21 -5.72
C GLU A 28 25.51 -1.84 -4.24
N ASN A 29 26.47 -2.43 -3.54
CA ASN A 29 26.64 -2.19 -2.12
C ASN A 29 27.42 -0.88 -1.87
N TYR A 30 27.33 -0.35 -0.64
CA TYR A 30 28.05 0.88 -0.22
C TYR A 30 29.57 0.80 -0.35
N ASP A 31 30.14 -0.42 -0.41
CA ASP A 31 31.58 -0.68 -0.66
C ASP A 31 31.90 -0.85 -2.16
N GLY A 32 30.93 -0.60 -3.05
CA GLY A 32 31.07 -0.72 -4.51
C GLY A 32 30.93 -2.12 -5.06
N LYS A 33 30.74 -3.14 -4.21
CA LYS A 33 30.51 -4.52 -4.68
C LYS A 33 29.12 -4.66 -5.29
N ILE A 34 29.07 -5.38 -6.43
CA ILE A 34 27.82 -5.67 -7.11
C ILE A 34 27.44 -7.12 -6.84
N HIS A 35 26.21 -7.32 -6.39
CA HIS A 35 25.59 -8.62 -6.17
C HIS A 35 24.43 -8.79 -7.14
N GLN A 36 24.28 -10.01 -7.69
CA GLN A 36 23.19 -10.37 -8.59
C GLN A 36 22.36 -11.47 -7.94
N PHE A 37 21.02 -11.30 -7.96
CA PHE A 37 20.09 -12.25 -7.35
C PHE A 37 18.95 -12.56 -8.30
N GLY A 38 18.36 -13.76 -8.15
CA GLY A 38 17.19 -14.18 -8.90
C GLY A 38 17.51 -14.70 -10.30
N ASN A 39 16.46 -14.82 -11.12
CA ASN A 39 16.57 -15.36 -12.48
C ASN A 39 17.06 -14.27 -13.45
N GLN A 40 18.27 -14.42 -13.97
CA GLN A 40 18.93 -13.43 -14.85
C GLN A 40 18.23 -13.30 -16.22
N GLU A 41 17.45 -14.29 -16.64
CA GLU A 41 16.68 -14.26 -17.90
C GLU A 41 15.31 -13.56 -17.72
N SER A 42 14.94 -13.20 -16.51
CA SER A 42 13.65 -12.56 -16.23
C SER A 42 13.54 -11.16 -16.85
N SER A 43 12.38 -10.86 -17.43
CA SER A 43 12.02 -9.51 -17.89
C SER A 43 11.83 -8.52 -16.74
N LEU A 44 11.39 -8.99 -15.57
CA LEU A 44 11.28 -8.16 -14.37
C LEU A 44 12.68 -7.96 -13.78
N SER A 45 13.13 -6.71 -13.78
CA SER A 45 14.49 -6.34 -13.34
C SER A 45 14.45 -5.11 -12.46
N ALA A 46 15.10 -5.16 -11.30
CA ALA A 46 15.34 -4.01 -10.46
C ALA A 46 16.83 -3.82 -10.18
N LYS A 47 17.27 -2.55 -10.08
CA LYS A 47 18.60 -2.18 -9.65
C LYS A 47 18.52 -1.27 -8.45
N ILE A 48 19.29 -1.55 -7.42
CA ILE A 48 19.41 -0.69 -6.23
C ILE A 48 20.88 -0.42 -5.94
N LYS A 49 21.13 0.78 -5.42
CA LYS A 49 22.45 1.16 -4.92
C LYS A 49 22.33 1.57 -3.46
N ILE A 50 23.06 0.89 -2.60
CA ILE A 50 23.03 1.14 -1.16
C ILE A 50 24.08 2.20 -0.83
N HIS A 51 23.67 3.26 -0.13
CA HIS A 51 24.56 4.34 0.30
C HIS A 51 25.03 4.17 1.76
N ASN A 52 24.18 3.51 2.60
CA ASN A 52 24.43 3.41 4.02
C ASN A 52 24.21 1.99 4.53
N PRO A 53 25.16 1.40 5.26
CA PRO A 53 25.03 0.05 5.82
C PRO A 53 23.89 -0.09 6.84
N LYS A 54 23.34 1.00 7.37
CA LYS A 54 22.15 1.01 8.23
C LYS A 54 20.93 0.43 7.52
N PHE A 55 20.86 0.55 6.19
CA PHE A 55 19.83 -0.04 5.35
C PHE A 55 19.54 -1.49 5.74
N TYR A 56 20.56 -2.33 5.79
CA TYR A 56 20.40 -3.75 6.11
C TYR A 56 19.80 -4.01 7.48
N PHE A 57 20.26 -3.25 8.47
CA PHE A 57 19.74 -3.34 9.83
C PHE A 57 18.28 -2.88 9.91
N ASN A 58 17.94 -1.80 9.22
CA ASN A 58 16.57 -1.27 9.16
C ASN A 58 15.62 -2.26 8.49
N ILE A 59 16.03 -2.88 7.38
CA ILE A 59 15.21 -3.90 6.69
C ILE A 59 14.90 -5.09 7.60
N ILE A 60 15.87 -5.58 8.38
CA ILE A 60 15.62 -6.67 9.33
C ILE A 60 14.62 -6.26 10.42
N ARG A 61 14.66 -5.01 10.88
CA ARG A 61 13.78 -4.51 11.94
C ARG A 61 12.36 -4.22 11.49
N GLY A 62 12.19 -3.65 10.32
CA GLY A 62 10.91 -3.07 9.89
C GLY A 62 10.36 -3.62 8.58
N GLY A 63 11.06 -4.58 7.93
CA GLY A 63 10.59 -5.23 6.70
C GLY A 63 10.24 -4.23 5.59
N SER A 64 9.08 -4.40 4.96
CA SER A 64 8.61 -3.55 3.86
C SER A 64 8.43 -2.08 4.25
N SER A 65 7.98 -1.80 5.46
CA SER A 65 7.86 -0.41 5.94
C SER A 65 9.22 0.26 6.04
N ALA A 66 10.24 -0.46 6.53
CA ALA A 66 11.59 0.07 6.58
C ALA A 66 12.23 0.26 5.19
N LEU A 67 11.81 -0.52 4.19
CA LEU A 67 12.24 -0.28 2.80
C LEU A 67 11.77 1.10 2.32
N GLY A 68 10.50 1.45 2.56
CA GLY A 68 9.96 2.78 2.24
C GLY A 68 10.66 3.90 3.02
N GLU A 69 10.88 3.72 4.33
CA GLU A 69 11.61 4.70 5.14
C GLU A 69 13.05 4.89 4.67
N SER A 70 13.75 3.82 4.34
CA SER A 70 15.14 3.87 3.85
C SER A 70 15.24 4.59 2.50
N TYR A 71 14.23 4.43 1.64
CA TYR A 71 14.12 5.18 0.38
C TYR A 71 13.97 6.69 0.63
N ILE A 72 13.03 7.08 1.52
CA ILE A 72 12.80 8.48 1.90
C ILE A 72 14.06 9.10 2.53
N LYS A 73 14.79 8.32 3.33
CA LYS A 73 16.04 8.75 3.99
C LYS A 73 17.27 8.70 3.08
N ASN A 74 17.10 8.34 1.81
CA ASN A 74 18.18 8.17 0.84
C ASN A 74 19.30 7.21 1.31
N GLU A 75 18.91 6.15 2.04
CA GLU A 75 19.86 5.09 2.44
C GLU A 75 20.16 4.15 1.26
N PHE A 76 19.29 4.16 0.26
CA PHE A 76 19.50 3.54 -1.06
C PHE A 76 18.78 4.34 -2.15
N GLU A 77 19.19 4.11 -3.39
CA GLU A 77 18.54 4.65 -4.59
C GLU A 77 18.17 3.55 -5.58
N THR A 78 17.19 3.83 -6.44
CA THR A 78 16.80 2.98 -7.58
C THR A 78 16.34 3.84 -8.73
N LEU A 79 16.64 3.42 -9.96
CA LEU A 79 16.20 4.11 -11.18
C LEU A 79 14.74 3.78 -11.54
N ASN A 80 14.21 2.67 -11.03
CA ASN A 80 12.85 2.21 -11.32
C ASN A 80 12.20 1.64 -10.05
N LEU A 81 11.59 2.53 -9.29
CA LEU A 81 10.90 2.18 -8.05
C LEU A 81 9.71 1.21 -8.28
N PRO A 82 8.86 1.39 -9.31
CA PRO A 82 7.80 0.43 -9.62
C PRO A 82 8.31 -1.00 -9.81
N SER A 83 9.38 -1.21 -10.58
CA SER A 83 9.96 -2.54 -10.78
C SER A 83 10.53 -3.13 -9.48
N LEU A 84 11.10 -2.31 -8.61
CA LEU A 84 11.55 -2.77 -7.29
C LEU A 84 10.38 -3.21 -6.42
N ILE A 85 9.29 -2.45 -6.40
CA ILE A 85 8.07 -2.79 -5.64
C ILE A 85 7.45 -4.08 -6.20
N GLU A 86 7.34 -4.22 -7.52
CA GLU A 86 6.81 -5.44 -8.15
C GLU A 86 7.67 -6.67 -7.80
N LEU A 87 8.99 -6.54 -7.88
CA LEU A 87 9.92 -7.61 -7.53
C LEU A 87 9.78 -8.02 -6.06
N THR A 88 9.66 -7.06 -5.14
CA THR A 88 9.47 -7.36 -3.71
C THR A 88 8.10 -7.99 -3.44
N ALA A 89 7.05 -7.56 -4.13
CA ALA A 89 5.71 -8.11 -4.01
C ALA A 89 5.63 -9.56 -4.50
N LYS A 90 6.24 -9.89 -5.64
CA LYS A 90 6.31 -11.27 -6.16
C LYS A 90 7.13 -12.20 -5.25
N ASN A 91 8.07 -11.67 -4.49
CA ASN A 91 8.89 -12.43 -3.55
C ASN A 91 8.53 -12.14 -2.09
N ILE A 92 7.26 -11.89 -1.80
CA ILE A 92 6.77 -11.42 -0.48
C ILE A 92 7.14 -12.37 0.67
N ASN A 93 7.25 -13.67 0.40
CA ASN A 93 7.66 -14.65 1.40
C ASN A 93 9.06 -14.35 1.97
N ILE A 94 9.97 -13.84 1.14
CA ILE A 94 11.31 -13.44 1.58
C ILE A 94 11.22 -12.21 2.50
N THR A 95 10.38 -11.23 2.14
CA THR A 95 10.20 -10.00 2.94
C THR A 95 9.53 -10.28 4.29
N HIS A 96 8.60 -11.24 4.35
CA HIS A 96 7.99 -11.69 5.61
C HIS A 96 9.00 -12.37 6.54
N GLU A 97 9.95 -13.12 6.01
CA GLU A 97 11.01 -13.72 6.83
C GLU A 97 11.92 -12.67 7.48
N PHE A 98 12.16 -11.51 6.83
CA PHE A 98 12.88 -10.40 7.47
C PHE A 98 12.14 -9.87 8.70
N SER A 99 10.82 -9.70 8.61
CA SER A 99 9.99 -9.23 9.73
C SER A 99 9.87 -10.25 10.87
N GLY A 100 10.04 -11.53 10.57
CA GLY A 100 9.87 -12.63 11.54
C GLY A 100 11.03 -12.77 12.52
N ILE A 101 12.24 -12.36 12.14
CA ILE A 101 13.44 -12.67 12.94
C ILE A 101 13.59 -11.79 14.18
N LEU A 102 13.13 -10.55 14.13
CA LEU A 102 13.09 -9.68 15.31
C LEU A 102 11.75 -9.72 16.05
N ASN A 103 10.72 -10.33 15.47
CA ASN A 103 9.53 -10.77 16.21
C ASN A 103 9.80 -11.98 17.15
N ILE A 104 11.01 -12.50 17.21
CA ILE A 104 11.46 -13.46 18.25
C ILE A 104 11.44 -12.85 19.66
N SER A 105 11.37 -11.53 19.78
CA SER A 105 10.93 -10.96 21.04
C SER A 105 9.41 -11.10 21.18
N GLY A 106 8.93 -12.29 21.51
CA GLY A 106 7.59 -12.51 22.07
C GLY A 106 7.26 -11.53 23.20
N ILE A 107 8.26 -10.93 23.81
CA ILE A 107 8.25 -9.79 24.70
C ILE A 107 7.62 -8.54 24.03
N ASN A 108 7.99 -8.18 22.79
CA ASN A 108 7.36 -7.03 22.10
C ASN A 108 5.91 -7.28 21.67
N SER A 109 5.54 -8.54 21.41
CA SER A 109 4.14 -8.91 21.12
C SER A 109 3.28 -8.85 22.39
N ILE A 110 3.81 -9.24 23.53
CA ILE A 110 3.12 -9.15 24.83
C ILE A 110 3.04 -7.68 25.26
N PHE A 111 4.12 -6.90 25.14
CA PHE A 111 4.10 -5.45 25.39
C PHE A 111 3.19 -4.71 24.39
N LYS A 112 3.20 -5.01 23.09
CA LYS A 112 2.23 -4.47 22.15
C LYS A 112 0.79 -4.85 22.49
N LYS A 113 0.49 -6.09 22.89
CA LYS A 113 -0.86 -6.48 23.35
C LYS A 113 -1.28 -5.80 24.64
N LEU A 114 -0.36 -5.54 25.56
CA LEU A 114 -0.67 -4.86 26.83
C LEU A 114 -0.80 -3.33 26.68
N PHE A 115 -0.10 -2.72 25.71
CA PHE A 115 -0.11 -1.26 25.51
C PHE A 115 -0.88 -0.79 24.27
N ILE A 116 -1.24 -1.68 23.34
CA ILE A 116 -2.12 -1.38 22.24
C ILE A 116 -3.52 -1.92 22.58
N SER A 117 -4.21 -1.26 23.53
CA SER A 117 -5.66 -1.41 23.59
C SER A 117 -6.23 -0.71 22.34
N ASN A 118 -6.90 -1.46 21.48
CA ASN A 118 -7.74 -0.91 20.40
C ASN A 118 -8.94 -0.20 21.04
N THR A 119 -8.70 0.98 21.60
CA THR A 119 -9.79 1.84 22.06
C THR A 119 -10.39 2.52 20.82
N LYS A 120 -11.71 2.71 20.80
CA LYS A 120 -12.41 3.47 19.73
C LYS A 120 -11.73 4.80 19.44
N LYS A 121 -11.18 5.46 20.47
CA LYS A 121 -10.48 6.74 20.35
C LYS A 121 -9.18 6.63 19.54
N LYS A 122 -8.39 5.58 19.73
CA LYS A 122 -7.14 5.35 18.98
C LYS A 122 -7.40 4.94 17.53
N SER A 123 -8.46 4.16 17.28
CA SER A 123 -8.90 3.85 15.92
C SER A 123 -9.32 5.11 15.16
N VAL A 124 -9.97 6.06 15.81
CA VAL A 124 -10.35 7.35 15.20
C VAL A 124 -9.12 8.20 14.90
N GLU A 125 -8.14 8.26 15.81
CA GLU A 125 -6.89 9.01 15.59
C GLU A 125 -6.03 8.40 14.48
N ASP A 126 -5.92 7.08 14.40
CA ASP A 126 -5.16 6.40 13.35
C ASP A 126 -5.83 6.53 11.98
N ILE A 127 -7.17 6.56 11.95
CA ILE A 127 -7.96 6.81 10.75
C ILE A 127 -7.82 8.28 10.32
N SER A 128 -7.93 9.24 11.25
CA SER A 128 -7.74 10.65 10.98
C SER A 128 -6.38 10.90 10.31
N LYS A 129 -5.29 10.37 10.87
CA LYS A 129 -3.94 10.50 10.30
C LYS A 129 -3.80 9.92 8.89
N HIS A 130 -4.55 8.87 8.58
CA HIS A 130 -4.52 8.26 7.24
C HIS A 130 -5.16 9.17 6.18
N TYR A 131 -6.21 9.92 6.56
CA TYR A 131 -6.93 10.84 5.68
C TYR A 131 -6.48 12.31 5.80
N ASP A 132 -5.67 12.66 6.79
CA ASP A 132 -5.09 14.01 6.96
C ASP A 132 -4.11 14.42 5.83
N LEU A 133 -3.81 13.50 4.90
CA LEU A 133 -3.02 13.79 3.70
C LEU A 133 -3.71 14.76 2.73
N GLY A 134 -5.02 14.97 2.91
CA GLY A 134 -5.82 15.91 2.10
C GLY A 134 -6.16 15.40 0.68
N ASN A 135 -7.14 16.06 0.07
CA ASN A 135 -7.62 15.68 -1.27
C ASN A 135 -6.54 15.84 -2.36
N GLU A 136 -5.64 16.81 -2.20
CA GLU A 136 -4.52 17.02 -3.14
C GLU A 136 -3.66 15.76 -3.27
N PHE A 137 -3.32 15.12 -2.15
CA PHE A 137 -2.56 13.87 -2.18
C PHE A 137 -3.30 12.77 -2.93
N PHE A 138 -4.58 12.55 -2.62
CA PHE A 138 -5.36 11.49 -3.26
C PHE A 138 -5.59 11.75 -4.75
N SER A 139 -5.75 13.00 -5.17
CA SER A 139 -5.91 13.37 -6.57
C SER A 139 -4.66 13.12 -7.43
N THR A 140 -3.49 12.93 -6.83
CA THR A 140 -2.26 12.63 -7.58
C THR A 140 -2.22 11.22 -8.17
N TRP A 141 -3.00 10.29 -7.64
CA TRP A 141 -2.95 8.87 -8.04
C TRP A 141 -4.31 8.18 -8.16
N LEU A 142 -5.38 8.75 -7.62
CA LEU A 142 -6.74 8.30 -7.91
C LEU A 142 -7.23 8.90 -9.23
N ASP A 143 -8.29 8.31 -9.78
CA ASP A 143 -9.04 8.86 -10.90
C ASP A 143 -9.90 10.06 -10.47
N LYS A 144 -10.56 10.72 -11.43
CA LYS A 144 -11.36 11.92 -11.19
C LYS A 144 -12.54 11.71 -10.22
N THR A 145 -13.02 10.47 -10.08
CA THR A 145 -14.09 10.14 -9.13
C THR A 145 -13.58 10.03 -7.70
N LEU A 146 -12.26 10.10 -7.49
CA LEU A 146 -11.57 9.90 -6.22
C LEU A 146 -11.98 8.58 -5.54
N THR A 147 -12.26 7.54 -6.33
CA THR A 147 -12.71 6.28 -5.76
C THR A 147 -11.54 5.50 -5.17
N TYR A 148 -11.46 5.47 -3.84
CA TYR A 148 -10.41 4.81 -3.08
C TYR A 148 -10.72 3.32 -2.84
N SER A 149 -10.92 2.59 -3.93
CA SER A 149 -11.09 1.14 -3.94
C SER A 149 -10.73 0.58 -5.32
N CYS A 150 -10.55 -0.74 -5.44
CA CYS A 150 -10.15 -1.35 -6.71
C CYS A 150 -11.18 -1.10 -7.81
N GLY A 151 -10.70 -0.89 -9.05
CA GLY A 151 -11.52 -0.84 -10.25
C GLY A 151 -11.76 -2.26 -10.82
N ILE A 152 -12.70 -2.38 -11.76
CA ILE A 152 -12.91 -3.59 -12.56
C ILE A 152 -12.40 -3.32 -13.98
N PHE A 153 -11.26 -3.93 -14.31
CA PHE A 153 -10.61 -3.78 -15.60
C PHE A 153 -11.11 -4.87 -16.57
N ASP A 154 -11.59 -4.46 -17.75
CA ASP A 154 -12.03 -5.37 -18.81
C ASP A 154 -10.83 -5.88 -19.63
N LYS A 155 -9.75 -5.09 -19.68
CA LYS A 155 -8.54 -5.42 -20.44
C LYS A 155 -7.29 -4.78 -19.80
N PRO A 156 -6.11 -5.37 -20.05
CA PRO A 156 -4.84 -4.76 -19.66
C PRO A 156 -4.66 -3.36 -20.25
N GLY A 157 -4.12 -2.43 -19.47
CA GLY A 157 -3.86 -1.05 -19.90
C GLY A 157 -5.10 -0.14 -19.96
N GLN A 158 -6.26 -0.58 -19.50
CA GLN A 158 -7.44 0.27 -19.36
C GLN A 158 -7.19 1.37 -18.32
N GLU A 159 -7.68 2.57 -18.57
CA GLU A 159 -7.61 3.68 -17.63
C GLU A 159 -8.41 3.40 -16.35
N LEU A 160 -7.88 3.87 -15.21
CA LEU A 160 -8.49 3.66 -13.89
C LEU A 160 -9.92 4.21 -13.82
N GLU A 161 -10.18 5.40 -14.36
CA GLU A 161 -11.51 6.00 -14.39
C GLU A 161 -12.55 5.07 -15.05
N LYS A 162 -12.19 4.46 -16.18
CA LYS A 162 -13.08 3.49 -16.86
C LYS A 162 -13.29 2.23 -16.04
N ALA A 163 -12.27 1.76 -15.36
CA ALA A 163 -12.37 0.60 -14.48
C ALA A 163 -13.27 0.88 -13.25
N GLN A 164 -13.26 2.11 -12.72
CA GLN A 164 -14.17 2.51 -11.66
C GLN A 164 -15.63 2.60 -12.18
N ILE A 165 -15.86 3.17 -13.36
CA ILE A 165 -17.18 3.19 -13.98
C ILE A 165 -17.70 1.77 -14.24
N ASN A 166 -16.87 0.86 -14.72
CA ASN A 166 -17.23 -0.55 -14.89
C ASN A 166 -17.71 -1.18 -13.57
N LYS A 167 -17.00 -0.90 -12.48
CA LYS A 167 -17.42 -1.34 -11.14
C LYS A 167 -18.79 -0.78 -10.75
N TYR A 168 -19.03 0.50 -10.97
CA TYR A 168 -20.32 1.12 -10.70
C TYR A 168 -21.43 0.48 -11.50
N ASN A 169 -21.25 0.31 -12.80
CA ASN A 169 -22.22 -0.33 -13.66
C ASN A 169 -22.50 -1.78 -13.24
N LYS A 170 -21.46 -2.51 -12.81
CA LYS A 170 -21.64 -3.86 -12.29
C LYS A 170 -22.46 -3.89 -11.00
N LEU A 171 -22.23 -2.97 -10.08
CA LEU A 171 -23.03 -2.81 -8.87
C LEU A 171 -24.50 -2.47 -9.21
N ILE A 172 -24.71 -1.53 -10.12
CA ILE A 172 -26.04 -1.11 -10.57
C ILE A 172 -26.79 -2.30 -11.22
N ASN A 173 -26.10 -3.07 -12.05
CA ASN A 173 -26.69 -4.28 -12.67
C ASN A 173 -27.08 -5.35 -11.63
N LEU A 174 -26.41 -5.39 -10.48
CA LEU A 174 -26.76 -6.31 -9.39
C LEU A 174 -27.99 -5.83 -8.60
N ILE A 175 -28.07 -4.54 -8.31
CA ILE A 175 -29.19 -3.96 -7.54
C ILE A 175 -30.43 -3.67 -8.38
N GLN A 176 -30.26 -3.47 -9.72
CA GLN A 176 -31.35 -3.20 -10.70
C GLN A 176 -32.32 -2.10 -10.22
N PRO A 177 -31.83 -0.87 -9.96
CA PRO A 177 -32.63 0.20 -9.37
C PRO A 177 -33.80 0.58 -10.30
N LYS A 178 -34.97 0.79 -9.71
CA LYS A 178 -36.17 1.27 -10.41
C LYS A 178 -36.45 2.72 -10.04
N PRO A 179 -37.17 3.47 -10.89
CA PRO A 179 -37.61 4.81 -10.55
C PRO A 179 -38.34 4.86 -9.21
N GLY A 180 -37.93 5.79 -8.34
CA GLY A 180 -38.49 5.94 -6.99
C GLY A 180 -37.93 5.01 -5.92
N ASP A 181 -37.01 4.09 -6.25
CA ASP A 181 -36.36 3.24 -5.24
C ASP A 181 -35.53 4.07 -4.26
N LYS A 182 -35.45 3.58 -3.02
CA LYS A 182 -34.62 4.15 -1.97
C LYS A 182 -33.36 3.31 -1.80
N ILE A 183 -32.21 3.89 -2.12
CA ILE A 183 -30.91 3.21 -2.10
C ILE A 183 -30.07 3.80 -0.96
N LEU A 184 -29.48 2.95 -0.13
CA LEU A 184 -28.54 3.34 0.90
C LEU A 184 -27.13 2.88 0.51
N GLU A 185 -26.21 3.82 0.37
CA GLU A 185 -24.79 3.58 0.21
C GLU A 185 -24.08 3.71 1.57
N ILE A 186 -23.43 2.64 2.02
CA ILE A 186 -22.64 2.64 3.25
C ILE A 186 -21.17 2.73 2.89
N GLY A 187 -20.50 3.81 3.36
CA GLY A 187 -19.10 4.07 3.01
C GLY A 187 -18.92 4.72 1.64
N CYS A 188 -19.57 5.86 1.45
CA CYS A 188 -19.58 6.54 0.14
C CYS A 188 -18.23 7.15 -0.30
N GLY A 189 -17.25 7.27 0.58
CA GLY A 189 -15.98 7.95 0.29
C GLY A 189 -16.21 9.39 -0.19
N TRP A 190 -15.64 9.74 -1.33
CA TRP A 190 -15.87 11.04 -1.98
C TRP A 190 -17.18 11.12 -2.81
N GLY A 191 -18.01 10.09 -2.74
CA GLY A 191 -19.33 10.08 -3.38
C GLY A 191 -19.33 9.69 -4.86
N GLY A 192 -18.25 9.11 -5.38
CA GLY A 192 -18.15 8.78 -6.80
C GLY A 192 -19.26 7.85 -7.32
N PHE A 193 -19.61 6.79 -6.56
CA PHE A 193 -20.73 5.92 -6.92
C PHE A 193 -22.09 6.64 -6.77
N ALA A 194 -22.26 7.40 -5.68
CA ALA A 194 -23.46 8.19 -5.46
C ALA A 194 -23.74 9.16 -6.61
N GLU A 195 -22.71 9.91 -7.05
CA GLU A 195 -22.80 10.83 -8.17
C GLU A 195 -23.14 10.10 -9.47
N HIS A 196 -22.49 8.96 -9.75
CA HIS A 196 -22.76 8.16 -10.93
C HIS A 196 -24.19 7.63 -10.96
N LEU A 197 -24.70 7.17 -9.81
CA LEU A 197 -26.07 6.68 -9.68
C LEU A 197 -27.08 7.82 -9.87
N ALA A 198 -26.88 8.96 -9.21
CA ALA A 198 -27.79 10.13 -9.29
C ALA A 198 -27.85 10.73 -10.70
N LYS A 199 -26.77 10.68 -11.47
CA LYS A 199 -26.75 11.18 -12.86
C LYS A 199 -27.50 10.29 -13.85
N ASN A 200 -27.61 9.00 -13.57
CA ASN A 200 -28.08 8.01 -14.55
C ASN A 200 -29.41 7.34 -14.18
N TYR A 201 -29.88 7.49 -12.93
CA TYR A 201 -31.07 6.79 -12.42
C TYR A 201 -31.94 7.71 -11.60
N ASP A 202 -33.26 7.59 -11.79
CA ASP A 202 -34.25 8.31 -10.98
C ASP A 202 -34.54 7.54 -9.69
N CYS A 203 -33.69 7.71 -8.69
CA CYS A 203 -33.82 7.04 -7.40
C CYS A 203 -33.46 8.00 -6.25
N LEU A 204 -33.99 7.72 -5.05
CA LEU A 204 -33.64 8.44 -3.84
C LEU A 204 -32.38 7.79 -3.23
N LEU A 205 -31.31 8.55 -3.19
CA LEU A 205 -30.04 8.06 -2.67
C LEU A 205 -29.76 8.63 -1.27
N TYR A 206 -29.47 7.73 -0.34
CA TYR A 206 -29.02 8.06 1.01
C TYR A 206 -27.57 7.57 1.14
N THR A 207 -26.68 8.47 1.53
CA THR A 207 -25.29 8.12 1.79
C THR A 207 -25.02 8.12 3.28
N SER A 208 -24.31 7.11 3.77
CA SER A 208 -23.76 7.09 5.11
C SER A 208 -22.24 7.11 5.02
N PRO A 209 -21.57 8.08 5.66
CA PRO A 209 -20.12 8.01 5.77
C PRO A 209 -19.75 6.72 6.47
N SER A 210 -18.71 6.04 5.99
CA SER A 210 -18.12 4.98 6.76
C SER A 210 -17.57 5.57 8.06
N PRO A 211 -17.43 4.79 9.14
CA PRO A 211 -16.71 5.25 10.33
C PRO A 211 -15.29 5.75 10.00
N ARG A 212 -14.77 5.38 8.83
CA ARG A 212 -13.51 5.85 8.27
C ARG A 212 -13.63 7.20 7.55
N ASP A 213 -14.81 7.54 7.05
CA ASP A 213 -15.07 8.75 6.24
C ASP A 213 -15.68 9.89 7.08
N ALA A 214 -15.98 9.65 8.34
CA ALA A 214 -16.64 10.61 9.23
C ALA A 214 -15.89 11.96 9.40
N THR A 215 -14.62 11.99 9.06
CA THR A 215 -13.80 13.21 9.05
C THR A 215 -13.76 13.91 7.69
N LEU A 216 -14.12 13.24 6.60
CA LEU A 216 -14.03 13.76 5.24
C LEU A 216 -15.38 14.17 4.64
N SER A 217 -16.47 13.56 5.07
CA SER A 217 -17.80 13.89 4.57
C SER A 217 -18.43 15.09 5.30
N ARG A 218 -17.74 16.23 5.26
CA ARG A 218 -18.42 17.52 5.39
C ARG A 218 -19.02 17.87 4.01
N MET A 219 -19.95 17.06 3.53
CA MET A 219 -20.86 17.55 2.52
C MET A 219 -21.72 18.64 3.19
N PRO A 220 -21.82 19.86 2.62
CA PRO A 220 -22.83 20.80 3.06
C PRO A 220 -24.16 20.08 2.96
N SER A 221 -24.94 20.08 4.05
CA SER A 221 -26.33 19.68 4.00
C SER A 221 -27.02 20.63 3.01
N CYS A 222 -27.16 20.20 1.76
CA CYS A 222 -28.11 20.82 0.86
C CYS A 222 -29.49 20.46 1.38
N ALA A 223 -30.09 21.41 2.11
CA ALA A 223 -31.50 21.41 2.42
C ALA A 223 -32.32 21.55 1.14
#